data_0e816854c969e157f3a11a2ecd3572ba
#
_entry.id   0e816854c969e157f3a11a2ecd3572ba
#
_cell.length_a   1.000
_cell.length_b   1.000
_cell.length_c   1.000
_cell.angle_alpha   90.00
_cell.angle_beta   90.00
_cell.angle_gamma   90.00
#
_symmetry.space_group_name_H-M   'P 1'
#
loop_
_entity.id
_entity.type
_entity.pdbx_description
1 polymer ?
#
loop_
_entity_poly.entity_id
_entity_poly.type
_entity_poly.pdbx_seq_one_letter_code
_entity_poly.pdbx_strand_id
1 'polypeptide(L)'
;MLCKIILVNWKRASDTCACITSLERTVGTEWCAVICENSSPDDSATELRSFLAEKYTERIRPSATPQIFDYYIKESVIPRVTLVLSPTNLGFAGGSNFAYRHAPTDIDAEFVWFLNNDTEVEPNTLFQMIERMKQDPFIGICGSTLVYAHDKKTVQAFGGVVYYPWSSLIHEIGKGKTWPCTVDANVVEARMRYVSGASMLVTTEFIKRVGLMCEDYFLYYEEIDWAERGRKAGFRLGYAPQAIVFHKEGAVLGSGKSTRRSMLAEYYAMVGRFTITRRFFPWALPTVYLFALLQTLRRYMQGYWARAYMMTEVLLGLRSTPPEEK
;
A
#
# COMPACT_ATOMS: atom_id res chain seq x y z
N MET A 1 15.03 12.69 14.04
CA MET A 1 14.73 11.29 13.63
C MET A 1 14.29 11.32 12.18
N LEU A 2 14.86 10.48 11.34
CA LEU A 2 14.59 10.46 9.90
C LEU A 2 13.72 9.23 9.55
N CYS A 3 12.67 9.41 8.72
CA CYS A 3 11.82 8.36 8.19
C CYS A 3 12.02 8.25 6.68
N LYS A 4 12.13 7.04 6.14
CA LYS A 4 12.05 6.77 4.70
C LYS A 4 10.59 6.59 4.30
N ILE A 5 10.13 7.32 3.28
CA ILE A 5 8.76 7.19 2.74
C ILE A 5 8.86 6.51 1.39
N ILE A 6 8.13 5.42 1.21
CA ILE A 6 8.12 4.62 -0.02
C ILE A 6 6.78 4.85 -0.74
N LEU A 7 6.87 5.29 -1.97
CA LEU A 7 5.74 5.58 -2.85
C LEU A 7 5.87 4.76 -4.13
N VAL A 8 4.75 4.21 -4.62
CA VAL A 8 4.69 3.57 -5.94
C VAL A 8 3.77 4.38 -6.82
N ASN A 9 4.29 4.89 -7.93
CA ASN A 9 3.51 5.54 -8.97
C ASN A 9 3.27 4.56 -10.11
N TRP A 10 2.02 4.43 -10.52
CA TRP A 10 1.63 3.80 -11.76
C TRP A 10 0.45 4.55 -12.35
N LYS A 11 0.69 5.31 -13.42
CA LYS A 11 -0.24 6.31 -13.97
C LYS A 11 -0.52 7.45 -12.94
N ARG A 12 -1.13 8.53 -13.39
CA ARG A 12 -1.59 9.62 -12.52
C ARG A 12 -0.49 10.26 -11.65
N ALA A 13 0.58 10.69 -12.30
CA ALA A 13 1.67 11.43 -11.63
C ALA A 13 1.17 12.60 -10.76
N SER A 14 0.07 13.26 -11.17
CA SER A 14 -0.57 14.34 -10.41
C SER A 14 -0.97 13.94 -8.97
N ASP A 15 -1.37 12.69 -8.73
CA ASP A 15 -1.67 12.21 -7.39
C ASP A 15 -0.38 12.11 -6.56
N THR A 16 0.70 11.58 -7.13
CA THR A 16 2.02 11.52 -6.49
C THR A 16 2.56 12.92 -6.18
N CYS A 17 2.39 13.88 -7.10
CA CYS A 17 2.76 15.28 -6.88
C CYS A 17 1.99 15.91 -5.70
N ALA A 18 0.69 15.66 -5.61
CA ALA A 18 -0.14 16.12 -4.50
C ALA A 18 0.27 15.46 -3.16
N CYS A 19 0.59 14.16 -3.17
CA CYS A 19 1.09 13.45 -2.02
C CYS A 19 2.41 14.07 -1.51
N ILE A 20 3.42 14.24 -2.37
CA ILE A 20 4.69 14.91 -2.03
C ILE A 20 4.45 16.31 -1.49
N THR A 21 3.58 17.10 -2.11
CA THR A 21 3.23 18.44 -1.63
C THR A 21 2.59 18.42 -0.24
N SER A 22 1.81 17.38 0.08
CA SER A 22 1.25 17.22 1.42
C SER A 22 2.32 16.85 2.45
N LEU A 23 3.27 16.00 2.07
CA LEU A 23 4.40 15.59 2.91
C LEU A 23 5.33 16.77 3.26
N GLU A 24 5.47 17.75 2.39
CA GLU A 24 6.27 18.96 2.67
C GLU A 24 5.74 19.79 3.85
N ARG A 25 4.47 19.63 4.20
CA ARG A 25 3.85 20.27 5.37
C ARG A 25 4.02 19.48 6.67
N THR A 26 4.67 18.30 6.61
CA THR A 26 4.90 17.45 7.78
C THR A 26 5.79 18.15 8.80
N VAL A 27 5.39 18.10 10.07
CA VAL A 27 6.10 18.69 11.20
C VAL A 27 6.57 17.63 12.20
N GLY A 28 7.58 17.95 13.00
CA GLY A 28 8.04 17.11 14.10
C GLY A 28 8.89 15.89 13.69
N THR A 29 9.05 15.63 12.38
CA THR A 29 9.84 14.48 11.90
C THR A 29 10.50 14.82 10.57
N GLU A 30 11.79 14.54 10.46
CA GLU A 30 12.50 14.59 9.19
C GLU A 30 12.15 13.37 8.33
N TRP A 31 12.08 13.55 7.01
CA TRP A 31 11.80 12.46 6.10
C TRP A 31 12.54 12.61 4.76
N CYS A 32 12.72 11.49 4.09
CA CYS A 32 13.07 11.43 2.67
C CYS A 32 12.12 10.45 1.97
N ALA A 33 11.77 10.74 0.72
CA ALA A 33 10.88 9.89 -0.06
C ALA A 33 11.64 9.15 -1.17
N VAL A 34 11.21 7.93 -1.46
CA VAL A 34 11.64 7.17 -2.64
C VAL A 34 10.41 6.79 -3.44
N ILE A 35 10.34 7.28 -4.66
CA ILE A 35 9.25 7.04 -5.59
C ILE A 35 9.70 5.98 -6.60
N CYS A 36 9.04 4.83 -6.63
CA CYS A 36 9.12 3.92 -7.77
C CYS A 36 8.14 4.40 -8.84
N GLU A 37 8.64 4.91 -9.95
CA GLU A 37 7.84 4.99 -11.15
C GLU A 37 7.77 3.59 -11.77
N ASN A 38 6.60 2.96 -11.71
CA ASN A 38 6.43 1.51 -11.89
C ASN A 38 6.11 1.15 -13.35
N SER A 39 6.85 1.74 -14.29
CA SER A 39 6.69 1.54 -15.74
C SER A 39 5.29 1.92 -16.23
N SER A 40 4.88 3.14 -15.94
CA SER A 40 3.60 3.70 -16.43
C SER A 40 3.60 3.82 -17.96
N PRO A 41 2.49 3.48 -18.62
CA PRO A 41 2.40 3.58 -20.08
C PRO A 41 2.08 5.01 -20.57
N ASP A 42 1.88 5.95 -19.66
CA ASP A 42 1.62 7.38 -19.91
C ASP A 42 2.87 8.23 -19.61
N ASP A 43 2.75 9.54 -19.66
CA ASP A 43 3.84 10.50 -19.46
C ASP A 43 4.22 10.70 -17.97
N SER A 44 3.78 9.82 -17.07
CA SER A 44 3.98 9.95 -15.60
C SER A 44 5.45 10.15 -15.22
N ALA A 45 6.39 9.45 -15.86
CA ALA A 45 7.82 9.58 -15.55
C ALA A 45 8.33 11.00 -15.85
N THR A 46 7.91 11.58 -16.98
CA THR A 46 8.27 12.93 -17.40
C THR A 46 7.63 14.00 -16.51
N GLU A 47 6.34 13.83 -16.19
CA GLU A 47 5.61 14.74 -15.31
C GLU A 47 6.22 14.77 -13.90
N LEU A 48 6.55 13.63 -13.33
CA LEU A 48 7.20 13.52 -12.01
C LEU A 48 8.56 14.20 -12.01
N ARG A 49 9.39 13.96 -13.05
CA ARG A 49 10.70 14.61 -13.15
C ARG A 49 10.57 16.12 -13.25
N SER A 50 9.67 16.64 -14.08
CA SER A 50 9.44 18.08 -14.23
C SER A 50 9.00 18.71 -12.90
N PHE A 51 8.00 18.11 -12.24
CA PHE A 51 7.52 18.58 -10.93
C PHE A 51 8.63 18.61 -9.86
N LEU A 52 9.45 17.56 -9.80
CA LEU A 52 10.53 17.48 -8.80
C LEU A 52 11.66 18.46 -9.11
N ALA A 53 12.02 18.64 -10.38
CA ALA A 53 13.06 19.60 -10.80
C ALA A 53 12.67 21.07 -10.57
N GLU A 54 11.37 21.41 -10.58
CA GLU A 54 10.90 22.75 -10.22
C GLU A 54 11.08 23.05 -8.71
N LYS A 55 11.06 22.03 -7.85
CA LYS A 55 11.11 22.18 -6.40
C LYS A 55 12.48 21.95 -5.79
N TYR A 56 13.30 21.10 -6.42
CA TYR A 56 14.55 20.59 -5.85
C TYR A 56 15.70 20.64 -6.86
N THR A 57 16.92 20.55 -6.36
CA THR A 57 18.10 20.41 -7.23
C THR A 57 18.29 18.95 -7.64
N GLU A 58 18.18 18.65 -8.91
CA GLU A 58 18.37 17.30 -9.46
C GLU A 58 19.87 16.92 -9.53
N ARG A 59 20.18 15.69 -9.14
CA ARG A 59 21.46 15.01 -9.42
C ARG A 59 21.15 13.60 -9.94
N ILE A 60 21.70 13.25 -11.10
CA ILE A 60 21.53 11.92 -11.68
C ILE A 60 22.55 10.99 -11.01
N ARG A 61 22.07 9.90 -10.43
CA ARG A 61 22.94 8.90 -9.87
C ARG A 61 23.62 8.15 -11.02
N PRO A 62 24.95 8.06 -11.06
CA PRO A 62 25.67 7.37 -12.13
C PRO A 62 25.46 5.86 -12.00
N SER A 63 24.38 5.38 -12.52
CA SER A 63 23.99 3.97 -12.58
C SER A 63 23.46 3.67 -13.97
N ALA A 64 23.85 2.55 -14.53
CA ALA A 64 23.40 2.17 -15.85
C ALA A 64 21.93 1.70 -15.84
N THR A 65 21.50 0.99 -14.79
CA THR A 65 20.15 0.39 -14.69
C THR A 65 19.84 0.00 -13.23
N PRO A 66 18.73 0.43 -12.63
CA PRO A 66 17.70 1.34 -13.15
C PRO A 66 18.18 2.80 -13.19
N GLN A 67 17.44 3.66 -13.93
CA GLN A 67 17.68 5.10 -13.87
C GLN A 67 17.20 5.65 -12.52
N ILE A 68 18.08 6.40 -11.85
CA ILE A 68 17.81 6.98 -10.53
C ILE A 68 18.16 8.46 -10.55
N PHE A 69 17.21 9.28 -10.09
CA PHE A 69 17.32 10.73 -9.98
C PHE A 69 17.14 11.12 -8.52
N ASP A 70 18.16 11.76 -7.94
CA ASP A 70 18.12 12.26 -6.58
C ASP A 70 17.85 13.77 -6.59
N TYR A 71 16.89 14.21 -5.80
CA TYR A 71 16.43 15.59 -5.69
C TYR A 71 16.71 16.15 -4.32
N TYR A 72 17.50 17.22 -4.23
CA TYR A 72 18.03 17.79 -3.00
C TYR A 72 17.37 19.13 -2.68
N ILE A 73 17.06 19.36 -1.40
CA ILE A 73 16.90 20.72 -0.89
C ILE A 73 18.27 21.40 -0.95
N LYS A 74 18.31 22.69 -1.26
CA LYS A 74 19.54 23.47 -1.33
C LYS A 74 20.44 23.22 -0.12
N GLU A 75 21.71 22.92 -0.37
CA GLU A 75 22.75 22.63 0.64
C GLU A 75 22.58 21.31 1.44
N SER A 76 21.53 20.51 1.17
CA SER A 76 21.38 19.20 1.79
C SER A 76 22.34 18.17 1.20
N VAL A 77 22.88 17.30 2.05
CA VAL A 77 23.70 16.14 1.63
C VAL A 77 22.84 14.90 1.41
N ILE A 78 21.62 14.89 1.94
CA ILE A 78 20.65 13.81 1.81
C ILE A 78 19.60 14.23 0.78
N PRO A 79 19.27 13.38 -0.23
CA PRO A 79 18.20 13.68 -1.14
C PRO A 79 16.86 13.72 -0.40
N ARG A 80 16.05 14.73 -0.72
CA ARG A 80 14.68 14.85 -0.20
C ARG A 80 13.75 13.85 -0.86
N VAL A 81 13.93 13.69 -2.18
CA VAL A 81 13.19 12.72 -2.98
C VAL A 81 14.16 11.98 -3.89
N THR A 82 14.03 10.69 -3.98
CA THR A 82 14.67 9.83 -4.99
C THR A 82 13.59 9.26 -5.91
N LEU A 83 13.71 9.48 -7.20
CA LEU A 83 12.85 8.88 -8.22
C LEU A 83 13.62 7.73 -8.88
N VAL A 84 13.04 6.53 -8.86
CA VAL A 84 13.61 5.32 -9.46
C VAL A 84 12.67 4.82 -10.55
N LEU A 85 13.16 4.66 -11.78
CA LEU A 85 12.37 4.15 -12.90
C LEU A 85 12.48 2.64 -12.96
N SER A 86 11.38 1.95 -12.73
CA SER A 86 11.31 0.49 -12.88
C SER A 86 11.25 0.11 -14.37
N PRO A 87 11.96 -0.94 -14.80
CA PRO A 87 11.91 -1.40 -16.19
C PRO A 87 10.55 -2.03 -16.57
N THR A 88 9.79 -2.51 -15.60
CA THR A 88 8.48 -3.16 -15.80
C THR A 88 7.54 -2.83 -14.66
N ASN A 89 6.24 -3.02 -14.86
CA ASN A 89 5.27 -2.92 -13.77
C ASN A 89 5.42 -4.13 -12.83
N LEU A 90 5.91 -3.88 -11.63
CA LEU A 90 6.18 -4.87 -10.58
C LEU A 90 4.98 -5.09 -9.63
N GLY A 91 3.86 -4.44 -9.87
CA GLY A 91 2.73 -4.41 -8.92
C GLY A 91 3.05 -3.58 -7.68
N PHE A 92 2.21 -3.71 -6.64
CA PHE A 92 2.38 -2.90 -5.42
C PHE A 92 3.54 -3.41 -4.55
N ALA A 93 3.58 -4.71 -4.22
CA ALA A 93 4.64 -5.28 -3.40
C ALA A 93 6.02 -5.14 -4.06
N GLY A 94 6.12 -5.53 -5.33
CA GLY A 94 7.38 -5.45 -6.08
C GLY A 94 7.87 -4.01 -6.25
N GLY A 95 6.98 -3.08 -6.61
CA GLY A 95 7.31 -1.66 -6.74
C GLY A 95 7.77 -1.03 -5.41
N SER A 96 7.08 -1.35 -4.32
CA SER A 96 7.45 -0.92 -2.97
C SER A 96 8.82 -1.45 -2.54
N ASN A 97 9.08 -2.73 -2.76
CA ASN A 97 10.36 -3.36 -2.47
C ASN A 97 11.48 -2.80 -3.35
N PHE A 98 11.17 -2.54 -4.63
CA PHE A 98 12.11 -1.96 -5.57
C PHE A 98 12.54 -0.55 -5.14
N ALA A 99 11.58 0.31 -4.76
CA ALA A 99 11.87 1.62 -4.19
C ALA A 99 12.73 1.52 -2.92
N TYR A 100 12.39 0.62 -2.01
CA TYR A 100 13.14 0.43 -0.76
C TYR A 100 14.59 0.00 -1.02
N ARG A 101 14.84 -0.94 -1.95
CA ARG A 101 16.20 -1.44 -2.29
C ARG A 101 17.06 -0.37 -2.94
N HIS A 102 16.48 0.62 -3.62
CA HIS A 102 17.18 1.71 -4.29
C HIS A 102 17.20 3.02 -3.48
N ALA A 103 16.62 2.99 -2.27
CA ALA A 103 16.72 4.10 -1.34
C ALA A 103 18.20 4.42 -1.05
N PRO A 104 18.54 5.68 -0.77
CA PRO A 104 19.88 6.05 -0.34
C PRO A 104 20.34 5.21 0.86
N THR A 105 21.52 4.58 0.74
CA THR A 105 22.08 3.65 1.77
C THR A 105 22.65 4.37 2.96
N ASP A 106 23.12 5.60 2.77
CA ASP A 106 23.78 6.42 3.80
C ASP A 106 22.78 7.02 4.80
N ILE A 107 21.50 6.68 4.67
CA ILE A 107 20.40 7.13 5.52
C ILE A 107 20.07 6.03 6.53
N ASP A 108 20.46 6.21 7.79
CA ASP A 108 19.99 5.36 8.89
C ASP A 108 18.61 5.84 9.34
N ALA A 109 17.57 5.16 8.88
CA ALA A 109 16.18 5.44 9.24
C ALA A 109 15.63 4.30 10.10
N GLU A 110 15.14 4.65 11.29
CA GLU A 110 14.50 3.68 12.18
C GLU A 110 13.12 3.23 11.67
N PHE A 111 12.46 4.09 10.87
CA PHE A 111 11.12 3.85 10.35
C PHE A 111 11.08 3.99 8.83
N VAL A 112 10.22 3.16 8.23
CA VAL A 112 9.90 3.18 6.80
C VAL A 112 8.39 3.28 6.64
N TRP A 113 7.91 4.31 5.96
CA TRP A 113 6.48 4.52 5.72
C TRP A 113 6.12 4.14 4.28
N PHE A 114 5.43 3.01 4.11
CA PHE A 114 4.83 2.63 2.84
C PHE A 114 3.49 3.37 2.72
N LEU A 115 3.40 4.27 1.75
CA LEU A 115 2.30 5.20 1.58
C LEU A 115 1.82 5.15 0.14
N ASN A 116 0.50 5.03 -0.08
CA ASN A 116 -0.04 5.13 -1.42
C ASN A 116 0.15 6.54 -2.00
N ASN A 117 0.43 6.61 -3.29
CA ASN A 117 0.67 7.86 -3.98
C ASN A 117 -0.59 8.74 -4.16
N ASP A 118 -1.79 8.15 -4.04
CA ASP A 118 -3.08 8.84 -4.12
C ASP A 118 -3.62 9.28 -2.74
N THR A 119 -2.69 9.62 -1.83
CA THR A 119 -2.99 10.10 -0.48
C THR A 119 -2.56 11.55 -0.27
N GLU A 120 -3.23 12.23 0.67
CA GLU A 120 -2.79 13.49 1.26
C GLU A 120 -2.71 13.32 2.78
N VAL A 121 -1.65 13.82 3.41
CA VAL A 121 -1.41 13.63 4.85
C VAL A 121 -1.61 14.93 5.63
N GLU A 122 -2.13 14.82 6.85
CA GLU A 122 -2.15 15.92 7.80
C GLU A 122 -0.73 16.16 8.35
N PRO A 123 -0.37 17.40 8.72
CA PRO A 123 1.00 17.76 9.12
C PRO A 123 1.59 16.90 10.25
N ASN A 124 0.79 16.49 11.22
CA ASN A 124 1.25 15.71 12.37
C ASN A 124 1.19 14.18 12.16
N THR A 125 0.75 13.70 11.00
CA THR A 125 0.46 12.28 10.76
C THR A 125 1.66 11.39 11.05
N LEU A 126 2.81 11.67 10.45
CA LEU A 126 4.00 10.86 10.61
C LEU A 126 4.50 10.88 12.07
N PHE A 127 4.51 12.04 12.70
CA PHE A 127 4.88 12.19 14.11
C PHE A 127 3.99 11.32 15.01
N GLN A 128 2.67 11.35 14.84
CA GLN A 128 1.72 10.57 15.64
C GLN A 128 1.90 9.06 15.46
N MET A 129 2.19 8.60 14.24
CA MET A 129 2.46 7.18 13.98
C MET A 129 3.75 6.73 14.68
N ILE A 130 4.81 7.52 14.62
CA ILE A 130 6.09 7.23 15.28
C ILE A 130 5.91 7.19 16.80
N GLU A 131 5.22 8.19 17.38
CA GLU A 131 4.95 8.21 18.83
C GLU A 131 4.15 6.98 19.27
N ARG A 132 3.17 6.51 18.47
CA ARG A 132 2.46 5.26 18.79
C ARG A 132 3.39 4.05 18.79
N MET A 133 4.30 3.95 17.83
CA MET A 133 5.24 2.83 17.76
C MET A 133 6.27 2.83 18.90
N LYS A 134 6.69 4.00 19.35
CA LYS A 134 7.59 4.14 20.52
C LYS A 134 6.96 3.70 21.84
N GLN A 135 5.64 3.76 21.97
CA GLN A 135 4.93 3.34 23.17
C GLN A 135 4.96 1.81 23.39
N ASP A 136 5.11 1.04 22.30
CA ASP A 136 5.20 -0.43 22.36
C ASP A 136 6.25 -0.93 21.34
N PRO A 137 7.44 -1.36 21.80
CA PRO A 137 8.53 -1.83 20.92
C PRO A 137 8.21 -3.11 20.14
N PHE A 138 7.12 -3.80 20.49
CA PHE A 138 6.64 -4.97 19.75
C PHE A 138 5.79 -4.60 18.54
N ILE A 139 5.41 -3.34 18.36
CA ILE A 139 4.69 -2.90 17.17
C ILE A 139 5.68 -2.89 15.99
N GLY A 140 5.47 -3.81 15.04
CA GLY A 140 6.24 -3.87 13.81
C GLY A 140 5.66 -3.04 12.68
N ILE A 141 4.32 -2.95 12.60
CA ILE A 141 3.59 -2.19 11.58
C ILE A 141 2.50 -1.37 12.28
N CYS A 142 2.42 -0.07 11.99
CA CYS A 142 1.40 0.85 12.50
C CYS A 142 0.58 1.46 11.37
N GLY A 143 -0.73 1.49 11.52
CA GLY A 143 -1.68 2.13 10.62
C GLY A 143 -2.15 3.50 11.11
N SER A 144 -2.62 4.32 10.18
CA SER A 144 -3.24 5.63 10.41
C SER A 144 -4.76 5.58 10.25
N THR A 145 -5.48 6.61 10.67
CA THR A 145 -6.88 6.81 10.31
C THR A 145 -6.96 7.21 8.84
N LEU A 146 -7.59 6.36 8.03
CA LEU A 146 -7.88 6.65 6.63
C LEU A 146 -9.26 7.29 6.50
N VAL A 147 -9.32 8.44 5.86
CA VAL A 147 -10.55 9.19 5.56
C VAL A 147 -10.66 9.35 4.05
N TYR A 148 -11.85 9.22 3.49
CA TYR A 148 -12.03 9.44 2.06
C TYR A 148 -11.70 10.87 1.66
N ALA A 149 -10.83 11.04 0.67
CA ALA A 149 -10.36 12.36 0.23
C ALA A 149 -11.49 13.21 -0.41
N HIS A 150 -12.51 12.57 -0.98
CA HIS A 150 -13.57 13.26 -1.72
C HIS A 150 -14.53 14.06 -0.83
N ASP A 151 -14.71 13.69 0.42
CA ASP A 151 -15.59 14.41 1.37
C ASP A 151 -14.87 14.83 2.65
N LYS A 152 -13.71 14.23 2.96
CA LYS A 152 -12.92 14.45 4.18
C LYS A 152 -13.71 14.29 5.50
N LYS A 153 -14.83 13.57 5.44
CA LYS A 153 -15.78 13.36 6.56
C LYS A 153 -16.13 11.90 6.79
N THR A 154 -15.89 11.02 5.83
CA THR A 154 -16.23 9.61 5.94
C THR A 154 -14.96 8.78 6.16
N VAL A 155 -14.96 7.99 7.23
CA VAL A 155 -13.87 7.07 7.54
C VAL A 155 -13.86 5.94 6.51
N GLN A 156 -12.68 5.67 5.95
CA GLN A 156 -12.42 4.49 5.15
C GLN A 156 -11.99 3.33 6.05
N ALA A 157 -11.00 3.56 6.92
CA ALA A 157 -10.54 2.57 7.89
C ALA A 157 -9.86 3.21 9.10
N PHE A 158 -10.05 2.64 10.27
CA PHE A 158 -9.24 2.91 11.45
C PHE A 158 -8.04 1.96 11.46
N GLY A 159 -6.91 2.40 10.90
CA GLY A 159 -5.63 1.70 10.92
C GLY A 159 -5.57 0.42 10.09
N GLY A 160 -6.61 -0.39 10.10
CA GLY A 160 -6.52 -1.70 9.47
C GLY A 160 -7.84 -2.41 9.24
N VAL A 161 -7.70 -3.69 9.00
CA VAL A 161 -8.74 -4.54 8.41
C VAL A 161 -8.85 -5.85 9.19
N VAL A 162 -10.09 -6.28 9.38
CA VAL A 162 -10.41 -7.65 9.82
C VAL A 162 -10.38 -8.57 8.61
N TYR A 163 -9.73 -9.71 8.74
CA TYR A 163 -9.71 -10.76 7.73
C TYR A 163 -10.33 -12.04 8.28
N TYR A 164 -11.22 -12.64 7.52
CA TYR A 164 -11.92 -13.87 7.88
C TYR A 164 -11.35 -15.04 7.08
N PRO A 165 -10.44 -15.87 7.64
CA PRO A 165 -9.77 -16.94 6.89
C PRO A 165 -10.72 -17.93 6.21
N TRP A 166 -11.85 -18.27 6.84
CA TRP A 166 -12.84 -19.22 6.31
C TRP A 166 -13.52 -18.80 5.00
N SER A 167 -13.65 -17.50 4.77
CA SER A 167 -14.31 -16.95 3.57
C SER A 167 -13.38 -16.10 2.72
N SER A 168 -12.20 -15.78 3.25
CA SER A 168 -11.28 -14.79 2.67
C SER A 168 -11.91 -13.41 2.48
N LEU A 169 -12.94 -13.10 3.26
CA LEU A 169 -13.57 -11.78 3.27
C LEU A 169 -12.77 -10.82 4.15
N ILE A 170 -12.85 -9.57 3.81
CA ILE A 170 -12.23 -8.47 4.54
C ILE A 170 -13.30 -7.47 4.99
N HIS A 171 -13.02 -6.79 6.10
CA HIS A 171 -13.86 -5.70 6.58
C HIS A 171 -12.98 -4.61 7.18
N GLU A 172 -13.00 -3.43 6.57
CA GLU A 172 -12.26 -2.26 7.04
C GLU A 172 -12.87 -1.77 8.37
N ILE A 173 -12.06 -1.66 9.41
CA ILE A 173 -12.54 -1.25 10.74
C ILE A 173 -12.99 0.20 10.69
N GLY A 174 -14.22 0.47 11.08
CA GLY A 174 -14.77 1.83 11.14
C GLY A 174 -15.28 2.39 9.82
N LYS A 175 -15.27 1.62 8.73
CA LYS A 175 -15.76 2.05 7.41
C LYS A 175 -17.16 2.68 7.49
N GLY A 176 -17.29 3.86 6.88
CA GLY A 176 -18.56 4.60 6.80
C GLY A 176 -18.89 5.41 8.04
N LYS A 177 -18.09 5.40 9.10
CA LYS A 177 -18.28 6.29 10.25
C LYS A 177 -18.00 7.74 9.87
N THR A 178 -18.65 8.66 10.56
CA THR A 178 -18.39 10.11 10.39
C THR A 178 -17.08 10.49 11.10
N TRP A 179 -16.23 11.24 10.41
CA TRP A 179 -15.01 11.85 10.94
C TRP A 179 -15.26 13.36 11.17
N PRO A 180 -14.71 13.98 12.26
CA PRO A 180 -13.92 13.38 13.33
C PRO A 180 -14.74 12.61 14.36
N CYS A 181 -14.12 11.59 14.97
CA CYS A 181 -14.71 10.82 16.06
C CYS A 181 -13.63 10.27 16.99
N THR A 182 -13.98 10.01 18.24
CA THR A 182 -13.08 9.38 19.21
C THR A 182 -13.05 7.86 18.98
N VAL A 183 -11.84 7.30 18.96
CA VAL A 183 -11.62 5.87 18.77
C VAL A 183 -10.58 5.38 19.76
N ASP A 184 -10.90 4.29 20.46
CA ASP A 184 -9.94 3.60 21.33
C ASP A 184 -9.01 2.74 20.46
N ALA A 185 -7.71 3.06 20.49
CA ALA A 185 -6.68 2.33 19.74
C ALA A 185 -6.63 0.85 20.11
N ASN A 186 -6.75 0.51 21.40
CA ASN A 186 -6.68 -0.87 21.86
C ASN A 186 -7.82 -1.73 21.30
N VAL A 187 -9.03 -1.16 21.21
CA VAL A 187 -10.19 -1.84 20.63
C VAL A 187 -9.99 -2.10 19.13
N VAL A 188 -9.37 -1.16 18.43
CA VAL A 188 -9.05 -1.32 17.01
C VAL A 188 -7.96 -2.37 16.83
N GLU A 189 -6.85 -2.24 17.54
CA GLU A 189 -5.69 -3.13 17.44
C GLU A 189 -6.04 -4.58 17.74
N ALA A 190 -6.90 -4.83 18.75
CA ALA A 190 -7.38 -6.17 19.08
C ALA A 190 -8.17 -6.85 17.93
N ARG A 191 -8.73 -6.04 17.01
CA ARG A 191 -9.52 -6.52 15.86
C ARG A 191 -8.72 -6.61 14.57
N MET A 192 -7.58 -5.89 14.48
CA MET A 192 -6.80 -5.81 13.26
C MET A 192 -6.15 -7.16 12.92
N ARG A 193 -6.37 -7.62 11.70
CA ARG A 193 -5.60 -8.73 11.14
C ARG A 193 -4.40 -8.23 10.34
N TYR A 194 -4.52 -7.10 9.68
CA TYR A 194 -3.44 -6.41 8.99
C TYR A 194 -3.71 -4.90 8.92
N VAL A 195 -2.67 -4.12 8.68
CA VAL A 195 -2.75 -2.69 8.44
C VAL A 195 -3.10 -2.45 6.97
N SER A 196 -3.93 -1.45 6.68
CA SER A 196 -4.26 -1.08 5.30
C SER A 196 -3.02 -0.62 4.52
N GLY A 197 -2.82 -1.18 3.34
CA GLY A 197 -1.69 -0.85 2.45
C GLY A 197 -1.60 0.61 2.04
N ALA A 198 -2.70 1.37 2.18
CA ALA A 198 -2.70 2.80 1.88
C ALA A 198 -1.75 3.61 2.78
N SER A 199 -1.48 3.15 4.03
CA SER A 199 -0.58 3.84 4.97
C SER A 199 -0.07 2.88 6.03
N MET A 200 1.16 2.38 5.86
CA MET A 200 1.82 1.44 6.77
C MET A 200 3.18 1.99 7.21
N LEU A 201 3.30 2.41 8.46
CA LEU A 201 4.59 2.73 9.06
C LEU A 201 5.19 1.46 9.66
N VAL A 202 6.43 1.16 9.29
CA VAL A 202 7.11 -0.10 9.64
C VAL A 202 8.45 0.21 10.29
N THR A 203 8.85 -0.56 11.32
CA THR A 203 10.20 -0.42 11.87
C THR A 203 11.22 -1.08 10.93
N THR A 204 12.41 -0.51 10.85
CA THR A 204 13.53 -1.14 10.13
C THR A 204 13.89 -2.50 10.74
N GLU A 205 13.74 -2.65 12.07
CA GLU A 205 13.93 -3.94 12.74
C GLU A 205 12.92 -5.01 12.27
N PHE A 206 11.66 -4.63 12.06
CA PHE A 206 10.68 -5.53 11.46
C PHE A 206 11.14 -5.99 10.07
N ILE A 207 11.58 -5.06 9.21
CA ILE A 207 12.07 -5.40 7.87
C ILE A 207 13.28 -6.33 7.92
N LYS A 208 14.24 -6.08 8.84
CA LYS A 208 15.42 -6.93 9.03
C LYS A 208 15.05 -8.36 9.43
N ARG A 209 14.09 -8.53 10.34
CA ARG A 209 13.72 -9.85 10.89
C ARG A 209 12.70 -10.62 10.04
N VAL A 210 11.77 -9.92 9.41
CA VAL A 210 10.63 -10.50 8.66
C VAL A 210 10.90 -10.52 7.15
N GLY A 211 11.74 -9.63 6.67
CA GLY A 211 11.97 -9.37 5.25
C GLY A 211 10.96 -8.39 4.67
N LEU A 212 11.10 -8.12 3.39
CA LEU A 212 10.22 -7.23 2.63
C LEU A 212 8.88 -7.90 2.30
N MET A 213 7.97 -7.17 1.64
CA MET A 213 6.70 -7.72 1.17
C MET A 213 6.93 -8.89 0.22
N CYS A 214 6.01 -9.85 0.20
CA CYS A 214 6.09 -10.99 -0.71
C CYS A 214 5.67 -10.57 -2.12
N GLU A 215 6.57 -10.73 -3.09
CA GLU A 215 6.35 -10.33 -4.49
C GLU A 215 5.51 -11.34 -5.30
N ASP A 216 5.15 -12.50 -4.70
CA ASP A 216 4.19 -13.44 -5.29
C ASP A 216 2.78 -12.81 -5.41
N TYR A 217 2.52 -11.74 -4.65
CA TYR A 217 1.33 -10.93 -4.76
C TYR A 217 1.63 -9.70 -5.62
N PHE A 218 1.11 -9.68 -6.83
CA PHE A 218 1.21 -8.48 -7.67
C PHE A 218 0.39 -7.32 -7.08
N LEU A 219 -0.79 -7.65 -6.55
CA LEU A 219 -1.74 -6.69 -5.97
C LEU A 219 -2.70 -7.42 -5.03
N TYR A 220 -2.93 -6.87 -3.84
CA TYR A 220 -3.75 -7.39 -2.75
C TYR A 220 -3.18 -8.64 -2.07
N TYR A 221 -3.41 -8.76 -0.77
CA TYR A 221 -2.98 -9.81 0.14
C TYR A 221 -1.51 -9.75 0.58
N GLU A 222 -0.65 -8.93 -0.03
CA GLU A 222 0.73 -8.71 0.41
C GLU A 222 0.80 -8.20 1.84
N GLU A 223 -0.12 -7.33 2.25
CA GLU A 223 -0.20 -6.77 3.61
C GLU A 223 -0.59 -7.86 4.63
N ILE A 224 -1.50 -8.77 4.23
CA ILE A 224 -1.90 -9.90 5.08
C ILE A 224 -0.72 -10.85 5.28
N ASP A 225 -0.03 -11.20 4.18
CA ASP A 225 1.18 -12.03 4.23
C ASP A 225 2.23 -11.42 5.17
N TRP A 226 2.48 -10.13 5.02
CA TRP A 226 3.47 -9.43 5.81
C TRP A 226 3.11 -9.38 7.28
N ALA A 227 1.85 -9.11 7.60
CA ALA A 227 1.34 -9.13 8.97
C ALA A 227 1.39 -10.53 9.60
N GLU A 228 1.09 -11.61 8.84
CA GLU A 228 1.18 -12.99 9.33
C GLU A 228 2.63 -13.41 9.60
N ARG A 229 3.57 -13.03 8.72
CA ARG A 229 5.00 -13.25 8.96
C ARG A 229 5.49 -12.46 10.17
N GLY A 230 5.04 -11.22 10.31
CA GLY A 230 5.34 -10.37 11.47
C GLY A 230 4.88 -10.98 12.79
N ARG A 231 3.64 -11.51 12.84
CA ARG A 231 3.14 -12.20 14.04
C ARG A 231 3.97 -13.43 14.40
N LYS A 232 4.37 -14.23 13.40
CA LYS A 232 5.27 -15.39 13.63
C LYS A 232 6.63 -14.98 14.18
N ALA A 233 7.10 -13.77 13.86
CA ALA A 233 8.33 -13.18 14.37
C ALA A 233 8.16 -12.46 15.73
N GLY A 234 6.94 -12.47 16.31
CA GLY A 234 6.64 -11.87 17.62
C GLY A 234 6.23 -10.39 17.57
N PHE A 235 6.01 -9.82 16.40
CA PHE A 235 5.55 -8.44 16.26
C PHE A 235 4.03 -8.32 16.37
N ARG A 236 3.59 -7.12 16.78
CA ARG A 236 2.20 -6.69 16.85
C ARG A 236 1.88 -5.63 15.80
N LEU A 237 0.60 -5.38 15.60
CA LEU A 237 0.11 -4.28 14.80
C LEU A 237 -0.31 -3.13 15.72
N GLY A 238 0.02 -1.90 15.32
CA GLY A 238 -0.36 -0.69 16.03
C GLY A 238 -1.34 0.16 15.22
N TYR A 239 -2.03 1.05 15.90
CA TYR A 239 -2.91 2.04 15.32
C TYR A 239 -2.71 3.40 15.97
N ALA A 240 -2.48 4.43 15.17
CA ALA A 240 -2.35 5.83 15.61
C ALA A 240 -3.64 6.62 15.27
N PRO A 241 -4.57 6.78 16.22
CA PRO A 241 -5.88 7.40 15.94
C PRO A 241 -5.80 8.84 15.44
N GLN A 242 -4.78 9.58 15.88
CA GLN A 242 -4.58 11.00 15.54
C GLN A 242 -3.75 11.21 14.26
N ALA A 243 -3.25 10.13 13.67
CA ALA A 243 -2.56 10.17 12.39
C ALA A 243 -3.60 10.10 11.27
N ILE A 244 -3.79 11.17 10.51
CA ILE A 244 -4.84 11.29 9.51
C ILE A 244 -4.26 11.26 8.10
N VAL A 245 -4.80 10.38 7.27
CA VAL A 245 -4.47 10.28 5.85
C VAL A 245 -5.76 10.34 5.04
N PHE A 246 -5.85 11.29 4.13
CA PHE A 246 -6.93 11.38 3.15
C PHE A 246 -6.55 10.54 1.93
N HIS A 247 -7.37 9.55 1.58
CA HIS A 247 -7.08 8.58 0.53
C HIS A 247 -8.16 8.62 -0.56
N LYS A 248 -7.77 8.69 -1.82
CA LYS A 248 -8.70 8.80 -2.96
C LYS A 248 -9.38 7.47 -3.30
N GLU A 249 -8.82 6.35 -2.87
CA GLU A 249 -9.23 4.97 -3.08
C GLU A 249 -9.61 4.61 -4.53
N GLY A 250 -8.84 3.70 -5.11
CA GLY A 250 -9.18 3.06 -6.39
C GLY A 250 -9.14 3.96 -7.62
N ALA A 251 -8.46 5.08 -7.51
CA ALA A 251 -8.30 6.01 -8.61
C ALA A 251 -7.69 5.38 -9.87
N VAL A 252 -6.83 4.38 -9.71
CA VAL A 252 -6.10 3.71 -10.80
C VAL A 252 -6.83 2.48 -11.32
N LEU A 253 -7.51 1.72 -10.45
CA LEU A 253 -8.14 0.43 -10.81
C LEU A 253 -9.66 0.50 -10.94
N GLY A 254 -10.25 1.71 -11.01
CA GLY A 254 -11.67 1.90 -11.29
C GLY A 254 -12.60 1.62 -10.11
N SER A 255 -12.13 1.68 -8.86
CA SER A 255 -12.98 1.57 -7.67
C SER A 255 -13.56 2.91 -7.19
N GLY A 256 -13.24 4.02 -7.84
CA GLY A 256 -13.89 5.31 -7.66
C GLY A 256 -15.41 5.20 -7.83
N LYS A 257 -16.16 6.22 -8.13
CA LYS A 257 -17.65 6.21 -8.28
C LYS A 257 -18.27 5.00 -9.02
N SER A 258 -17.46 4.16 -9.69
CA SER A 258 -17.86 2.87 -10.24
C SER A 258 -17.82 1.80 -9.15
N THR A 259 -18.96 1.24 -8.80
CA THR A 259 -19.12 0.12 -7.85
C THR A 259 -18.47 -1.20 -8.32
N ARG A 260 -17.66 -1.19 -9.37
CA ARG A 260 -17.08 -2.38 -10.01
C ARG A 260 -15.56 -2.27 -10.09
N ARG A 261 -14.88 -3.20 -9.42
CA ARG A 261 -13.43 -3.43 -9.62
C ARG A 261 -13.17 -3.72 -11.10
N SER A 262 -11.97 -3.35 -11.61
CA SER A 262 -11.53 -3.79 -12.93
C SER A 262 -11.45 -5.32 -12.98
N MET A 263 -11.44 -5.90 -14.19
CA MET A 263 -11.30 -7.36 -14.36
C MET A 263 -9.92 -7.82 -13.85
N LEU A 264 -8.90 -7.01 -14.05
CA LEU A 264 -7.55 -7.23 -13.56
C LEU A 264 -7.49 -7.27 -12.02
N ALA A 265 -8.12 -6.31 -11.36
CA ALA A 265 -8.21 -6.28 -9.89
C ALA A 265 -8.98 -7.49 -9.32
N GLU A 266 -10.03 -7.95 -10.01
CA GLU A 266 -10.79 -9.14 -9.62
C GLU A 266 -9.96 -10.43 -9.79
N TYR A 267 -9.16 -10.50 -10.86
CA TYR A 267 -8.21 -11.61 -11.09
C TYR A 267 -7.16 -11.69 -9.96
N TYR A 268 -6.45 -10.60 -9.67
CA TYR A 268 -5.42 -10.62 -8.62
C TYR A 268 -6.02 -10.86 -7.23
N ALA A 269 -7.21 -10.32 -6.94
CA ALA A 269 -7.90 -10.60 -5.69
C ALA A 269 -8.26 -12.10 -5.57
N MET A 270 -8.57 -12.77 -6.67
CA MET A 270 -8.90 -14.19 -6.66
C MET A 270 -7.64 -15.07 -6.53
N VAL A 271 -6.58 -14.77 -7.26
CA VAL A 271 -5.30 -15.47 -7.16
C VAL A 271 -4.69 -15.28 -5.76
N GLY A 272 -4.60 -14.04 -5.28
CA GLY A 272 -4.07 -13.73 -3.96
C GLY A 272 -4.84 -14.40 -2.82
N ARG A 273 -6.17 -14.52 -2.94
CA ARG A 273 -7.03 -15.25 -1.99
C ARG A 273 -6.57 -16.71 -1.83
N PHE A 274 -6.33 -17.42 -2.91
CA PHE A 274 -5.88 -18.80 -2.84
C PHE A 274 -4.44 -18.92 -2.36
N THR A 275 -3.57 -18.00 -2.78
CA THR A 275 -2.17 -17.95 -2.36
C THR A 275 -2.05 -17.77 -0.85
N ILE A 276 -2.73 -16.76 -0.27
CA ILE A 276 -2.71 -16.52 1.18
C ILE A 276 -3.32 -17.67 1.97
N THR A 277 -4.42 -18.26 1.45
CA THR A 277 -5.10 -19.37 2.11
C THR A 277 -4.22 -20.61 2.16
N ARG A 278 -3.56 -20.98 1.04
CA ARG A 278 -2.61 -22.10 1.02
C ARG A 278 -1.46 -21.90 1.98
N ARG A 279 -0.95 -20.66 2.07
CA ARG A 279 0.27 -20.34 2.83
C ARG A 279 0.05 -20.29 4.32
N PHE A 280 -1.07 -19.73 4.77
CA PHE A 280 -1.31 -19.46 6.20
C PHE A 280 -2.55 -20.14 6.77
N PHE A 281 -3.51 -20.51 5.95
CA PHE A 281 -4.81 -21.04 6.38
C PHE A 281 -5.24 -22.26 5.55
N PRO A 282 -4.36 -23.29 5.35
CA PRO A 282 -4.65 -24.40 4.45
C PRO A 282 -5.92 -25.18 4.83
N TRP A 283 -6.28 -25.19 6.09
CA TRP A 283 -7.50 -25.78 6.63
C TRP A 283 -8.78 -25.07 6.13
N ALA A 284 -8.70 -23.81 5.71
CA ALA A 284 -9.83 -23.04 5.17
C ALA A 284 -10.01 -23.19 3.66
N LEU A 285 -9.13 -23.90 2.95
CA LEU A 285 -9.23 -24.07 1.50
C LEU A 285 -10.60 -24.54 1.02
N PRO A 286 -11.24 -25.57 1.62
CA PRO A 286 -12.54 -26.06 1.13
C PRO A 286 -13.62 -24.97 1.18
N THR A 287 -13.68 -24.20 2.26
CA THR A 287 -14.68 -23.15 2.42
C THR A 287 -14.38 -21.95 1.53
N VAL A 288 -13.11 -21.56 1.38
CA VAL A 288 -12.70 -20.49 0.46
C VAL A 288 -13.00 -20.85 -0.99
N TYR A 289 -12.80 -22.12 -1.39
CA TYR A 289 -13.20 -22.61 -2.70
C TYR A 289 -14.71 -22.52 -2.91
N LEU A 290 -15.51 -22.94 -1.93
CA LEU A 290 -16.96 -22.84 -1.98
C LEU A 290 -17.42 -21.38 -2.13
N PHE A 291 -16.85 -20.46 -1.35
CA PHE A 291 -17.16 -19.03 -1.47
C PHE A 291 -16.79 -18.46 -2.85
N ALA A 292 -15.63 -18.84 -3.39
CA ALA A 292 -15.19 -18.40 -4.71
C ALA A 292 -16.11 -18.96 -5.81
N LEU A 293 -16.54 -20.22 -5.69
CA LEU A 293 -17.51 -20.84 -6.60
C LEU A 293 -18.86 -20.08 -6.58
N LEU A 294 -19.39 -19.80 -5.38
CA LEU A 294 -20.64 -19.06 -5.24
C LEU A 294 -20.54 -17.65 -5.84
N GLN A 295 -19.40 -16.97 -5.65
CA GLN A 295 -19.14 -15.67 -6.28
C GLN A 295 -19.12 -15.78 -7.82
N THR A 296 -18.48 -16.81 -8.35
CA THR A 296 -18.43 -17.09 -9.80
C THR A 296 -19.82 -17.33 -10.36
N LEU A 297 -20.62 -18.20 -9.73
CA LEU A 297 -22.00 -18.46 -10.11
C LEU A 297 -22.85 -17.18 -10.08
N ARG A 298 -22.67 -16.36 -9.04
CA ARG A 298 -23.34 -15.05 -8.97
C ARG A 298 -22.97 -14.14 -10.14
N ARG A 299 -21.71 -14.14 -10.61
CA ARG A 299 -21.31 -13.38 -11.81
C ARG A 299 -22.01 -13.89 -13.06
N TYR A 300 -22.14 -15.21 -13.23
CA TYR A 300 -22.92 -15.79 -14.34
C TYR A 300 -24.39 -15.34 -14.28
N MET A 301 -25.05 -15.44 -13.12
CA MET A 301 -26.45 -15.01 -12.95
C MET A 301 -26.65 -13.50 -13.20
N GLN A 302 -25.62 -12.67 -12.96
CA GLN A 302 -25.64 -11.24 -13.22
C GLN A 302 -25.32 -10.87 -14.68
N GLY A 303 -25.04 -11.85 -15.55
CA GLY A 303 -24.67 -11.62 -16.95
C GLY A 303 -23.24 -11.15 -17.19
N TYR A 304 -22.37 -11.23 -16.17
CA TYR A 304 -20.94 -10.84 -16.31
C TYR A 304 -20.10 -12.01 -16.84
N TRP A 305 -20.43 -12.48 -18.01
CA TRP A 305 -19.88 -13.71 -18.61
C TRP A 305 -18.36 -13.75 -18.68
N ALA A 306 -17.72 -12.67 -19.16
CA ALA A 306 -16.25 -12.60 -19.28
C ALA A 306 -15.56 -12.71 -17.92
N ARG A 307 -16.11 -12.05 -16.87
CA ARG A 307 -15.59 -12.14 -15.51
C ARG A 307 -15.78 -13.51 -14.91
N ALA A 308 -16.99 -14.07 -15.06
CA ALA A 308 -17.32 -15.40 -14.57
C ALA A 308 -16.46 -16.47 -15.24
N TYR A 309 -16.20 -16.35 -16.54
CA TYR A 309 -15.31 -17.24 -17.27
C TYR A 309 -13.88 -17.16 -16.74
N MET A 310 -13.31 -15.96 -16.61
CA MET A 310 -11.99 -15.76 -16.01
C MET A 310 -11.89 -16.37 -14.59
N MET A 311 -12.91 -16.15 -13.75
CA MET A 311 -12.95 -16.71 -12.40
C MET A 311 -13.01 -18.24 -12.42
N THR A 312 -13.74 -18.83 -13.36
CA THR A 312 -13.79 -20.28 -13.58
C THR A 312 -12.42 -20.84 -13.96
N GLU A 313 -11.72 -20.19 -14.88
CA GLU A 313 -10.37 -20.62 -15.27
C GLU A 313 -9.39 -20.58 -14.08
N VAL A 314 -9.48 -19.55 -13.23
CA VAL A 314 -8.65 -19.48 -12.01
C VAL A 314 -9.01 -20.58 -11.01
N LEU A 315 -10.31 -20.86 -10.80
CA LEU A 315 -10.78 -21.96 -9.93
C LEU A 315 -10.28 -23.33 -10.37
N LEU A 316 -10.25 -23.57 -11.68
CA LEU A 316 -9.80 -24.83 -12.27
C LEU A 316 -8.27 -24.90 -12.44
N GLY A 317 -7.54 -23.84 -12.11
CA GLY A 317 -6.08 -23.77 -12.31
C GLY A 317 -5.67 -23.70 -13.78
N LEU A 318 -6.58 -23.32 -14.68
CA LEU A 318 -6.34 -23.23 -16.12
C LEU A 318 -5.75 -21.89 -16.55
N ARG A 319 -5.87 -20.83 -15.70
CA ARG A 319 -5.34 -19.51 -15.99
C ARG A 319 -4.19 -19.16 -15.04
N SER A 320 -3.03 -18.92 -15.61
CA SER A 320 -1.82 -18.49 -14.92
C SER A 320 -1.44 -17.01 -15.18
N THR A 321 -2.07 -16.38 -16.18
CA THR A 321 -1.77 -15.00 -16.60
C THR A 321 -2.96 -14.07 -16.40
N PRO A 322 -2.71 -12.79 -16.04
CA PRO A 322 -3.79 -11.81 -15.91
C PRO A 322 -4.50 -11.56 -17.25
N PRO A 323 -5.77 -11.12 -17.23
CA PRO A 323 -6.46 -10.67 -18.42
C PRO A 323 -5.80 -9.41 -18.98
N GLU A 324 -5.78 -9.25 -20.30
CA GLU A 324 -5.32 -8.02 -20.93
C GLU A 324 -6.21 -6.84 -20.53
N GLU A 325 -5.61 -5.71 -20.19
CA GLU A 325 -6.33 -4.44 -20.04
C GLU A 325 -6.72 -3.94 -21.44
N LYS A 326 -8.03 -3.89 -21.71
CA LYS A 326 -8.58 -3.25 -22.91
C LYS A 326 -8.81 -1.77 -22.64
#